data_e90a3499d4f97b78cc41e9a76e118677
#
_entry.id   e90a3499d4f97b78cc41e9a76e118677
#
_cell.length_a   1.000
_cell.length_b   1.000
_cell.length_c   1.000
_cell.angle_alpha   90.00
_cell.angle_beta   90.00
_cell.angle_gamma   90.00
#
_symmetry.space_group_name_H-M   'P 1'
#
loop_
_entity.id
_entity.type
_entity.pdbx_description
1 polymer ?
#
loop_
_entity_poly.entity_id
_entity_poly.type
_entity_poly.pdbx_seq_one_letter_code
_entity_poly.pdbx_strand_id
1 'polypeptide(L)'
;MVQFAKRNVARNYQDILYLSSPDLSGRLSGTVGARKAAAFLSESLLQAGLSPAGEREYFSSVNVPAARLVGPAHLKIGDHVLQHRIDFSEMSHFSSGGICKGPLVTVRDGDDLSPDQLAGKIVVIPELPPDFDLGSTIQSAADLGVAALLIESGEPNWFHKTVFGSTQSRIPVIRLRRSIAKAVADHPGLKVHLELPLEINVLACQNVMGFLPGINQNRTLLLCAHYDHLGDDPDGLRFPGTIDNASGVAVILEVARLLAKREYALPFNVLVAFLTGEESGLWGSKQFASNPPMPLTAVVNLDCLGFETELHALRIGHQASGDWLTELASSVIKNHGVDVRWLAGGDDSVAFIQKGIPTIGLGQKPTLPESTSIHTVNDSPDNLHLKPIEKGYAIVCDLVNKLVDSPHFWDQENKNI
;
A
#
# COMPACT_ATOMS: atom_id res chain seq x y z
N MET A 1 15.94 -31.60 1.31
CA MET A 1 16.18 -30.29 0.68
C MET A 1 15.34 -30.22 -0.58
N VAL A 2 14.43 -29.29 -0.67
CA VAL A 2 13.60 -29.10 -1.84
C VAL A 2 14.44 -28.38 -2.89
N GLN A 3 14.71 -29.04 -4.02
CA GLN A 3 15.45 -28.43 -5.12
C GLN A 3 14.47 -27.55 -5.91
N PHE A 4 14.56 -26.24 -5.76
CA PHE A 4 13.77 -25.31 -6.55
C PHE A 4 14.27 -25.25 -7.99
N ALA A 5 13.37 -25.37 -8.98
CA ALA A 5 13.68 -25.17 -10.38
C ALA A 5 14.24 -23.75 -10.61
N LYS A 6 15.09 -23.58 -11.64
CA LYS A 6 15.60 -22.25 -12.00
C LYS A 6 14.44 -21.30 -12.26
N ARG A 7 14.49 -20.13 -11.60
CA ARG A 7 13.57 -19.00 -11.78
C ARG A 7 13.49 -18.59 -13.25
N ASN A 8 12.28 -18.25 -13.69
CA ASN A 8 12.09 -17.56 -14.97
C ASN A 8 12.08 -16.03 -14.75
N VAL A 9 13.27 -15.43 -14.65
CA VAL A 9 13.47 -13.99 -14.44
C VAL A 9 12.71 -13.14 -15.46
N ALA A 10 12.72 -13.57 -16.73
CA ALA A 10 12.05 -12.85 -17.80
C ALA A 10 10.53 -12.78 -17.58
N ARG A 11 9.90 -13.89 -17.17
CA ARG A 11 8.46 -13.92 -16.89
C ARG A 11 8.08 -13.07 -15.67
N ASN A 12 8.84 -13.17 -14.58
CA ASN A 12 8.60 -12.36 -13.39
C ASN A 12 8.67 -10.86 -13.71
N TYR A 13 9.62 -10.44 -14.52
CA TYR A 13 9.72 -9.06 -15.00
C TYR A 13 8.54 -8.67 -15.89
N GLN A 14 8.06 -9.56 -16.76
CA GLN A 14 6.87 -9.31 -17.58
C GLN A 14 5.60 -9.14 -16.73
N ASP A 15 5.46 -9.93 -15.66
CA ASP A 15 4.35 -9.76 -14.70
C ASP A 15 4.38 -8.37 -14.07
N ILE A 16 5.55 -7.89 -13.64
CA ILE A 16 5.72 -6.52 -13.11
C ILE A 16 5.35 -5.47 -14.16
N LEU A 17 5.89 -5.59 -15.39
CA LEU A 17 5.61 -4.63 -16.46
C LEU A 17 4.12 -4.58 -16.80
N TYR A 18 3.45 -5.73 -16.85
CA TYR A 18 2.01 -5.78 -17.08
C TYR A 18 1.25 -5.08 -15.95
N LEU A 19 1.54 -5.42 -14.68
CA LEU A 19 0.88 -4.82 -13.53
C LEU A 19 1.12 -3.31 -13.43
N SER A 20 2.25 -2.81 -13.91
CA SER A 20 2.59 -1.38 -13.94
C SER A 20 2.19 -0.68 -15.26
N SER A 21 1.53 -1.39 -16.18
CA SER A 21 1.22 -0.87 -17.49
C SER A 21 0.17 0.24 -17.48
N PRO A 22 0.16 1.12 -18.51
CA PRO A 22 -0.88 2.14 -18.67
C PRO A 22 -2.30 1.57 -18.72
N ASP A 23 -2.46 0.34 -19.24
CA ASP A 23 -3.76 -0.32 -19.39
C ASP A 23 -4.46 -0.59 -18.07
N LEU A 24 -3.70 -0.60 -16.95
CA LEU A 24 -4.21 -0.82 -15.61
C LEU A 24 -4.41 0.49 -14.82
N SER A 25 -4.03 1.65 -15.39
CA SER A 25 -4.28 2.98 -14.82
C SER A 25 -3.99 3.08 -13.33
N GLY A 26 -2.85 2.51 -12.88
CA GLY A 26 -2.43 2.51 -11.48
C GLY A 26 -3.30 1.68 -10.52
N ARG A 27 -4.12 0.76 -11.01
CA ARG A 27 -4.81 -0.32 -10.25
C ARG A 27 -5.57 0.11 -8.99
N LEU A 28 -6.07 1.37 -8.92
CA LEU A 28 -6.86 1.79 -7.74
C LEU A 28 -8.05 0.84 -7.53
N SER A 29 -8.22 0.41 -6.30
CA SER A 29 -9.32 -0.48 -5.88
C SER A 29 -10.67 -0.03 -6.45
N GLY A 30 -11.45 -0.99 -6.99
CA GLY A 30 -12.77 -0.74 -7.61
C GLY A 30 -12.76 -0.16 -9.02
N THR A 31 -11.59 0.17 -9.59
CA THR A 31 -11.48 0.67 -10.97
C THR A 31 -11.46 -0.47 -12.00
N VAL A 32 -11.57 -0.10 -13.28
CA VAL A 32 -11.39 -1.06 -14.40
C VAL A 32 -9.97 -1.64 -14.37
N GLY A 33 -8.96 -0.83 -14.04
CA GLY A 33 -7.57 -1.26 -13.96
C GLY A 33 -7.36 -2.34 -12.89
N ALA A 34 -7.92 -2.14 -11.69
CA ALA A 34 -7.87 -3.15 -10.62
C ALA A 34 -8.58 -4.46 -11.03
N ARG A 35 -9.74 -4.38 -11.71
CA ARG A 35 -10.45 -5.58 -12.22
C ARG A 35 -9.64 -6.33 -13.28
N LYS A 36 -8.95 -5.63 -14.18
CA LYS A 36 -8.05 -6.25 -15.17
C LYS A 36 -6.86 -6.94 -14.48
N ALA A 37 -6.27 -6.29 -13.44
CA ALA A 37 -5.22 -6.90 -12.66
C ALA A 37 -5.70 -8.17 -11.93
N ALA A 38 -6.88 -8.13 -11.30
CA ALA A 38 -7.48 -9.30 -10.66
C ALA A 38 -7.74 -10.45 -11.65
N ALA A 39 -8.24 -10.16 -12.86
CA ALA A 39 -8.44 -11.15 -13.91
C ALA A 39 -7.11 -11.77 -14.37
N PHE A 40 -6.07 -10.97 -14.58
CA PHE A 40 -4.73 -11.45 -14.88
C PHE A 40 -4.17 -12.38 -13.81
N LEU A 41 -4.35 -12.02 -12.52
CA LEU A 41 -3.87 -12.82 -11.41
C LEU A 41 -4.62 -14.15 -11.28
N SER A 42 -5.95 -14.14 -11.42
CA SER A 42 -6.74 -15.38 -11.40
C SER A 42 -6.36 -16.33 -12.54
N GLU A 43 -6.19 -15.83 -13.75
CA GLU A 43 -5.73 -16.61 -14.90
C GLU A 43 -4.31 -17.14 -14.67
N SER A 44 -3.42 -16.33 -14.07
CA SER A 44 -2.05 -16.74 -13.77
C SER A 44 -2.00 -17.86 -12.71
N LEU A 45 -2.88 -17.84 -11.70
CA LEU A 45 -3.02 -18.91 -10.72
C LEU A 45 -3.56 -20.20 -11.35
N LEU A 46 -4.58 -20.07 -12.21
CA LEU A 46 -5.12 -21.20 -12.98
C LEU A 46 -4.05 -21.85 -13.85
N GLN A 47 -3.32 -21.07 -14.64
CA GLN A 47 -2.23 -21.56 -15.50
C GLN A 47 -1.05 -22.15 -14.70
N ALA A 48 -0.83 -21.69 -13.49
CA ALA A 48 0.13 -22.30 -12.58
C ALA A 48 -0.33 -23.65 -12.03
N GLY A 49 -1.62 -23.97 -12.10
CA GLY A 49 -2.19 -25.23 -11.59
C GLY A 49 -2.71 -25.13 -10.15
N LEU A 50 -2.94 -23.92 -9.62
CA LEU A 50 -3.60 -23.75 -8.33
C LEU A 50 -5.11 -23.93 -8.50
N SER A 51 -5.74 -24.57 -7.53
CA SER A 51 -7.20 -24.63 -7.43
C SER A 51 -7.77 -23.31 -6.93
N PRO A 52 -9.02 -22.96 -7.30
CA PRO A 52 -9.68 -21.78 -6.76
C PRO A 52 -9.92 -21.91 -5.24
N ALA A 53 -9.80 -20.78 -4.52
CA ALA A 53 -9.99 -20.71 -3.07
C ALA A 53 -10.89 -19.54 -2.62
N GLY A 54 -11.49 -18.82 -3.56
CA GLY A 54 -12.40 -17.72 -3.27
C GLY A 54 -13.86 -18.17 -3.09
N GLU A 55 -14.73 -17.27 -2.70
CA GLU A 55 -16.19 -17.48 -2.61
C GLU A 55 -16.80 -17.75 -3.99
N ARG A 56 -16.20 -17.18 -5.03
CA ARG A 56 -16.56 -17.38 -6.43
C ARG A 56 -15.28 -17.70 -7.21
N GLU A 57 -14.97 -18.97 -7.32
CA GLU A 57 -13.74 -19.47 -7.94
C GLU A 57 -12.49 -18.86 -7.26
N TYR A 58 -11.73 -18.00 -7.95
CA TYR A 58 -10.55 -17.36 -7.40
C TYR A 58 -10.86 -16.07 -6.62
N PHE A 59 -12.09 -15.59 -6.57
CA PHE A 59 -12.46 -14.27 -6.07
C PHE A 59 -13.22 -14.31 -4.76
N SER A 60 -12.84 -13.46 -3.80
CA SER A 60 -13.62 -13.14 -2.62
C SER A 60 -13.93 -11.66 -2.58
N SER A 61 -15.22 -11.33 -2.37
CA SER A 61 -15.72 -9.96 -2.40
C SER A 61 -15.21 -9.13 -1.22
N VAL A 62 -14.79 -7.90 -1.47
CA VAL A 62 -14.33 -6.94 -0.45
C VAL A 62 -14.98 -5.58 -0.73
N ASN A 63 -15.53 -4.95 0.31
CA ASN A 63 -15.99 -3.57 0.23
C ASN A 63 -14.86 -2.63 0.69
N VAL A 64 -14.39 -1.78 -0.21
CA VAL A 64 -13.25 -0.88 0.01
C VAL A 64 -13.71 0.56 -0.02
N PRO A 65 -13.74 1.28 1.11
CA PRO A 65 -13.83 2.73 1.11
C PRO A 65 -12.56 3.32 0.50
N ALA A 66 -12.69 4.06 -0.58
CA ALA A 66 -11.55 4.72 -1.24
C ALA A 66 -11.88 6.15 -1.62
N ALA A 67 -10.91 7.03 -1.45
CA ALA A 67 -10.95 8.40 -1.94
C ALA A 67 -10.32 8.46 -3.32
N ARG A 68 -10.95 9.19 -4.24
CA ARG A 68 -10.42 9.41 -5.58
C ARG A 68 -10.77 10.79 -6.11
N LEU A 69 -9.90 11.34 -6.92
CA LEU A 69 -10.24 12.49 -7.76
C LEU A 69 -11.05 12.00 -8.98
N VAL A 70 -12.20 12.64 -9.22
CA VAL A 70 -13.06 12.35 -10.38
C VAL A 70 -12.88 13.40 -11.49
N GLY A 71 -12.02 14.38 -11.29
CA GLY A 71 -11.60 15.41 -12.23
C GLY A 71 -10.29 16.05 -11.77
N PRO A 72 -9.64 16.89 -12.59
CA PRO A 72 -8.43 17.60 -12.20
C PRO A 72 -8.65 18.49 -10.97
N ALA A 73 -7.71 18.52 -10.05
CA ALA A 73 -7.68 19.45 -8.94
C ALA A 73 -7.10 20.79 -9.40
N HIS A 74 -7.74 21.89 -9.05
CA HIS A 74 -7.29 23.24 -9.41
C HIS A 74 -7.17 24.12 -8.17
N LEU A 75 -6.03 24.81 -8.06
CA LEU A 75 -5.81 25.82 -7.03
C LEU A 75 -5.17 27.06 -7.63
N LYS A 76 -5.85 28.20 -7.48
CA LYS A 76 -5.36 29.52 -7.86
C LYS A 76 -5.34 30.42 -6.64
N ILE A 77 -4.20 31.09 -6.39
CA ILE A 77 -4.02 32.06 -5.29
C ILE A 77 -3.55 33.38 -5.91
N GLY A 78 -4.35 34.44 -5.78
CA GLY A 78 -4.14 35.67 -6.52
C GLY A 78 -4.17 35.42 -8.03
N ASP A 79 -3.11 35.77 -8.74
CA ASP A 79 -2.96 35.52 -10.18
C ASP A 79 -2.19 34.22 -10.50
N HIS A 80 -1.67 33.51 -9.49
CA HIS A 80 -0.87 32.32 -9.66
C HIS A 80 -1.74 31.05 -9.69
N VAL A 81 -1.62 30.28 -10.77
CA VAL A 81 -2.19 28.93 -10.89
C VAL A 81 -1.12 27.95 -10.42
N LEU A 82 -1.46 27.18 -9.40
CA LEU A 82 -0.54 26.19 -8.80
C LEU A 82 -0.67 24.84 -9.49
N GLN A 83 0.45 24.12 -9.56
CA GLN A 83 0.54 22.81 -10.20
C GLN A 83 0.24 21.70 -9.19
N HIS A 84 -0.77 20.89 -9.47
CA HIS A 84 -1.12 19.71 -8.66
C HIS A 84 0.05 18.73 -8.56
N ARG A 85 0.23 18.10 -7.42
CA ARG A 85 1.32 17.19 -7.04
C ARG A 85 2.72 17.82 -6.93
N ILE A 86 2.91 19.03 -7.40
CA ILE A 86 4.19 19.76 -7.29
C ILE A 86 4.08 20.89 -6.27
N ASP A 87 3.13 21.79 -6.46
CA ASP A 87 2.94 22.96 -5.60
C ASP A 87 1.96 22.68 -4.46
N PHE A 88 0.99 21.84 -4.73
CA PHE A 88 -0.04 21.44 -3.76
C PHE A 88 -0.53 20.01 -3.98
N SER A 89 -1.16 19.45 -2.95
CA SER A 89 -1.89 18.18 -3.01
C SER A 89 -3.00 18.15 -1.98
N GLU A 90 -4.06 17.41 -2.26
CA GLU A 90 -5.09 17.07 -1.29
C GLU A 90 -4.55 16.15 -0.19
N MET A 91 -5.22 16.19 0.96
CA MET A 91 -5.03 15.23 2.05
C MET A 91 -6.26 14.31 2.12
N SER A 92 -6.34 13.31 1.23
CA SER A 92 -7.57 12.51 1.03
C SER A 92 -8.17 11.96 2.33
N HIS A 93 -7.34 11.57 3.30
CA HIS A 93 -7.79 11.07 4.61
C HIS A 93 -8.46 12.14 5.47
N PHE A 94 -8.12 13.41 5.27
CA PHE A 94 -8.55 14.54 6.09
C PHE A 94 -9.35 15.59 5.33
N SER A 95 -9.70 15.34 4.07
CA SER A 95 -10.31 16.31 3.19
C SER A 95 -11.67 15.86 2.66
N SER A 96 -12.63 16.76 2.61
CA SER A 96 -13.75 16.62 1.70
C SER A 96 -13.41 17.17 0.31
N GLY A 97 -14.19 16.79 -0.70
CA GLY A 97 -14.21 17.51 -1.97
C GLY A 97 -14.99 18.82 -1.86
N GLY A 98 -14.87 19.67 -2.88
CA GLY A 98 -15.65 20.89 -2.97
C GLY A 98 -15.04 21.97 -3.85
N ILE A 99 -15.82 23.03 -4.07
CA ILE A 99 -15.39 24.27 -4.74
C ILE A 99 -15.43 25.39 -3.72
N CYS A 100 -14.29 26.02 -3.47
CA CYS A 100 -14.17 27.10 -2.50
C CYS A 100 -13.61 28.36 -3.18
N LYS A 101 -14.24 29.49 -2.92
CA LYS A 101 -13.78 30.81 -3.37
C LYS A 101 -13.87 31.80 -2.23
N GLY A 102 -12.78 32.49 -1.95
CA GLY A 102 -12.77 33.44 -0.85
C GLY A 102 -11.43 34.13 -0.67
N PRO A 103 -11.36 35.08 0.25
CA PRO A 103 -10.10 35.70 0.63
C PRO A 103 -9.28 34.77 1.50
N LEU A 104 -7.95 34.84 1.34
CA LEU A 104 -6.98 34.15 2.16
C LEU A 104 -6.84 34.83 3.52
N VAL A 105 -6.84 34.04 4.59
CA VAL A 105 -6.51 34.48 5.94
C VAL A 105 -5.34 33.64 6.43
N THR A 106 -4.31 34.28 6.96
CA THR A 106 -3.16 33.61 7.58
C THR A 106 -3.44 33.36 9.05
N VAL A 107 -3.15 32.14 9.50
CA VAL A 107 -3.20 31.76 10.92
C VAL A 107 -1.80 31.29 11.32
N ARG A 108 -1.26 31.88 12.38
CA ARG A 108 0.02 31.51 13.00
C ARG A 108 -0.19 31.05 14.43
N ASP A 109 0.79 30.37 14.97
CA ASP A 109 0.77 29.99 16.38
C ASP A 109 0.62 31.22 17.28
N GLY A 110 -0.30 31.13 18.26
CA GLY A 110 -0.61 32.24 19.18
C GLY A 110 -1.58 33.29 18.63
N ASP A 111 -2.08 33.18 17.39
CA ASP A 111 -3.10 34.09 16.86
C ASP A 111 -4.44 33.86 17.59
N ASP A 112 -5.07 34.95 18.06
CA ASP A 112 -6.40 34.96 18.66
C ASP A 112 -7.42 35.51 17.63
N LEU A 113 -7.89 34.62 16.74
CA LEU A 113 -8.83 34.99 15.68
C LEU A 113 -10.26 34.62 16.06
N SER A 114 -11.19 35.56 15.92
CA SER A 114 -12.60 35.33 16.17
C SER A 114 -13.26 34.51 15.05
N PRO A 115 -14.36 33.78 15.33
CA PRO A 115 -15.11 33.04 14.32
C PRO A 115 -15.49 33.89 13.10
N ASP A 116 -15.86 35.17 13.28
CA ASP A 116 -16.24 36.09 12.20
C ASP A 116 -15.06 36.40 11.26
N GLN A 117 -13.85 36.32 11.74
CA GLN A 117 -12.64 36.51 10.92
C GLN A 117 -12.32 35.29 10.05
N LEU A 118 -12.79 34.11 10.43
CA LEU A 118 -12.47 32.82 9.80
C LEU A 118 -13.62 32.27 8.94
N ALA A 119 -14.87 32.50 9.34
CA ALA A 119 -16.05 31.93 8.66
C ALA A 119 -16.11 32.33 7.16
N GLY A 120 -16.24 31.33 6.30
CA GLY A 120 -16.28 31.49 4.84
C GLY A 120 -14.95 31.88 4.21
N LYS A 121 -13.85 31.91 4.96
CA LYS A 121 -12.51 32.23 4.46
C LYS A 121 -11.75 30.96 4.12
N ILE A 122 -10.68 31.14 3.34
CA ILE A 122 -9.70 30.10 3.09
C ILE A 122 -8.49 30.41 3.98
N VAL A 123 -8.18 29.47 4.88
CA VAL A 123 -7.15 29.65 5.88
C VAL A 123 -5.84 29.02 5.41
N VAL A 124 -4.73 29.72 5.55
CA VAL A 124 -3.38 29.17 5.39
C VAL A 124 -2.66 29.09 6.72
N ILE A 125 -2.07 27.93 7.02
CA ILE A 125 -1.14 27.71 8.12
C ILE A 125 0.26 27.53 7.51
N PRO A 126 1.11 28.59 7.55
CA PRO A 126 2.39 28.62 6.84
C PRO A 126 3.53 27.92 7.59
N GLU A 127 3.31 27.56 8.86
CA GLU A 127 4.30 26.91 9.71
C GLU A 127 3.57 26.09 10.76
N LEU A 128 4.00 24.83 10.94
CA LEU A 128 3.39 23.93 11.92
C LEU A 128 4.21 23.92 13.21
N PRO A 129 3.58 24.12 14.39
CA PRO A 129 4.27 23.95 15.66
C PRO A 129 4.68 22.50 15.89
N PRO A 130 5.66 22.21 16.76
CA PRO A 130 6.17 20.86 17.01
C PRO A 130 5.13 19.86 17.50
N ASP A 131 4.11 20.31 18.21
CA ASP A 131 3.00 19.54 18.79
C ASP A 131 1.70 19.70 17.99
N PHE A 132 1.80 20.03 16.70
CA PHE A 132 0.65 20.26 15.85
C PHE A 132 -0.24 19.02 15.72
N ASP A 133 -1.46 19.12 16.23
CA ASP A 133 -2.50 18.12 16.02
C ASP A 133 -3.35 18.45 14.79
N LEU A 134 -3.07 17.76 13.71
CA LEU A 134 -3.76 17.95 12.43
C LEU A 134 -5.27 17.67 12.56
N GLY A 135 -5.64 16.60 13.27
CA GLY A 135 -7.04 16.17 13.39
C GLY A 135 -7.90 17.21 14.10
N SER A 136 -7.46 17.66 15.28
CA SER A 136 -8.17 18.68 16.05
C SER A 136 -8.18 20.04 15.37
N THR A 137 -7.11 20.40 14.66
CA THR A 137 -7.05 21.66 13.88
C THR A 137 -8.07 21.66 12.75
N ILE A 138 -8.18 20.57 11.99
CA ILE A 138 -9.18 20.46 10.91
C ILE A 138 -10.60 20.50 11.46
N GLN A 139 -10.86 19.80 12.57
CA GLN A 139 -12.17 19.81 13.21
C GLN A 139 -12.54 21.22 13.67
N SER A 140 -11.64 21.91 14.36
CA SER A 140 -11.83 23.29 14.83
C SER A 140 -12.08 24.25 13.65
N ALA A 141 -11.29 24.16 12.57
CA ALA A 141 -11.49 24.97 11.36
C ALA A 141 -12.87 24.74 10.75
N ALA A 142 -13.32 23.47 10.67
CA ALA A 142 -14.64 23.14 10.17
C ALA A 142 -15.78 23.70 11.06
N ASP A 143 -15.62 23.61 12.38
CA ASP A 143 -16.61 24.14 13.36
C ASP A 143 -16.68 25.67 13.34
N LEU A 144 -15.57 26.34 13.04
CA LEU A 144 -15.51 27.80 12.84
C LEU A 144 -16.01 28.25 11.44
N GLY A 145 -16.44 27.32 10.60
CA GLY A 145 -16.99 27.62 9.27
C GLY A 145 -15.95 28.04 8.25
N VAL A 146 -14.69 27.64 8.41
CA VAL A 146 -13.62 27.83 7.42
C VAL A 146 -14.02 27.12 6.11
N ALA A 147 -13.84 27.78 4.96
CA ALA A 147 -14.23 27.24 3.67
C ALA A 147 -13.25 26.18 3.15
N ALA A 148 -11.94 26.35 3.38
CA ALA A 148 -10.89 25.39 3.09
C ALA A 148 -9.65 25.69 3.94
N LEU A 149 -8.86 24.65 4.20
CA LEU A 149 -7.61 24.74 4.97
C LEU A 149 -6.41 24.40 4.06
N LEU A 150 -5.44 25.31 4.00
CA LEU A 150 -4.19 25.15 3.30
C LEU A 150 -3.07 25.02 4.34
N ILE A 151 -2.33 23.90 4.31
CA ILE A 151 -1.34 23.57 5.35
C ILE A 151 0.04 23.43 4.74
N GLU A 152 1.05 24.05 5.32
CA GLU A 152 2.45 23.85 4.96
C GLU A 152 2.84 22.37 5.06
N SER A 153 3.59 21.87 4.10
CA SER A 153 4.00 20.46 4.03
C SER A 153 5.39 20.24 3.39
N GLY A 154 6.40 20.95 3.87
CA GLY A 154 7.79 20.79 3.40
C GLY A 154 8.03 21.25 1.96
N GLU A 155 9.14 20.78 1.37
CA GLU A 155 9.58 21.08 0.00
C GLU A 155 9.79 19.78 -0.80
N PRO A 156 8.76 18.93 -0.99
CA PRO A 156 8.91 17.69 -1.74
C PRO A 156 9.06 17.97 -3.24
N ASN A 157 9.82 17.12 -3.95
CA ASN A 157 9.83 17.16 -5.42
C ASN A 157 8.46 16.80 -6.00
N TRP A 158 7.81 15.80 -5.37
CA TRP A 158 6.44 15.38 -5.64
C TRP A 158 5.71 15.15 -4.33
N PHE A 159 4.46 15.62 -4.22
CA PHE A 159 3.61 15.22 -3.11
C PHE A 159 3.18 13.77 -3.26
N HIS A 160 3.30 13.00 -2.18
CA HIS A 160 2.78 11.64 -2.13
C HIS A 160 1.25 11.66 -2.27
N LYS A 161 0.73 10.81 -3.14
CA LYS A 161 -0.69 10.55 -3.27
C LYS A 161 -1.14 9.60 -2.16
N THR A 162 -2.37 9.76 -1.70
CA THR A 162 -3.04 8.84 -0.77
C THR A 162 -4.49 8.65 -1.21
N VAL A 163 -5.07 7.48 -0.90
CA VAL A 163 -6.42 7.11 -1.33
C VAL A 163 -7.30 6.59 -0.19
N PHE A 164 -6.96 6.95 1.05
CA PHE A 164 -7.77 6.58 2.21
C PHE A 164 -9.22 7.05 2.06
N GLY A 165 -10.15 6.10 2.15
CA GLY A 165 -11.57 6.33 1.91
C GLY A 165 -12.39 6.77 3.12
N SER A 166 -11.78 6.96 4.28
CA SER A 166 -12.47 7.47 5.46
C SER A 166 -12.03 8.89 5.76
N THR A 167 -12.96 9.83 5.78
CA THR A 167 -12.69 11.19 6.23
C THR A 167 -13.73 11.62 7.25
N GLN A 168 -13.29 12.35 8.25
CA GLN A 168 -14.15 13.06 9.20
C GLN A 168 -14.27 14.55 8.85
N SER A 169 -13.47 15.04 7.89
CA SER A 169 -13.48 16.44 7.50
C SER A 169 -14.70 16.81 6.68
N ARG A 170 -15.24 17.98 6.97
CA ARG A 170 -16.35 18.62 6.25
C ARG A 170 -15.87 19.72 5.30
N ILE A 171 -14.56 19.98 5.28
CA ILE A 171 -13.93 21.03 4.46
C ILE A 171 -12.78 20.45 3.63
N PRO A 172 -12.47 21.03 2.47
CA PRO A 172 -11.26 20.72 1.74
C PRO A 172 -10.00 21.06 2.54
N VAL A 173 -9.04 20.12 2.55
CA VAL A 173 -7.73 20.27 3.19
C VAL A 173 -6.64 20.00 2.18
N ILE A 174 -5.75 20.97 1.99
CA ILE A 174 -4.70 20.99 0.98
C ILE A 174 -3.35 21.13 1.65
N ARG A 175 -2.39 20.30 1.24
CA ARG A 175 -0.98 20.51 1.52
C ARG A 175 -0.39 21.49 0.52
N LEU A 176 0.32 22.50 1.02
CA LEU A 176 1.08 23.44 0.19
C LEU A 176 2.58 23.22 0.40
N ARG A 177 3.34 23.40 -0.67
CA ARG A 177 4.80 23.56 -0.57
C ARG A 177 5.14 24.69 0.38
N ARG A 178 6.14 24.50 1.25
CA ARG A 178 6.53 25.48 2.29
C ARG A 178 6.82 26.86 1.74
N SER A 179 7.59 26.93 0.65
CA SER A 179 7.92 28.20 -0.01
C SER A 179 6.67 28.96 -0.46
N ILE A 180 5.69 28.26 -0.99
CA ILE A 180 4.41 28.85 -1.42
C ILE A 180 3.59 29.26 -0.21
N ALA A 181 3.44 28.37 0.80
CA ALA A 181 2.67 28.67 1.99
C ALA A 181 3.19 29.95 2.69
N LYS A 182 4.52 30.09 2.82
CA LYS A 182 5.15 31.29 3.39
C LYS A 182 4.93 32.52 2.52
N ALA A 183 5.13 32.42 1.20
CA ALA A 183 4.95 33.55 0.30
C ALA A 183 3.52 34.10 0.30
N VAL A 184 2.49 33.23 0.29
CA VAL A 184 1.09 33.69 0.30
C VAL A 184 0.64 34.19 1.67
N ALA A 185 1.24 33.70 2.75
CA ALA A 185 0.90 34.09 4.13
C ALA A 185 1.22 35.58 4.42
N ASP A 186 2.18 36.16 3.70
CA ASP A 186 2.58 37.57 3.85
C ASP A 186 1.62 38.52 3.09
N HIS A 187 0.64 37.97 2.35
CA HIS A 187 -0.31 38.73 1.55
C HIS A 187 -1.77 38.33 1.89
N PRO A 188 -2.26 38.64 3.11
CA PRO A 188 -3.65 38.33 3.49
C PRO A 188 -4.63 39.07 2.57
N GLY A 189 -5.79 38.45 2.33
CA GLY A 189 -6.83 38.99 1.46
C GLY A 189 -6.67 38.60 -0.02
N LEU A 190 -5.60 37.90 -0.41
CA LEU A 190 -5.51 37.31 -1.76
C LEU A 190 -6.75 36.47 -2.05
N LYS A 191 -7.28 36.58 -3.26
CA LYS A 191 -8.41 35.75 -3.70
C LYS A 191 -7.90 34.34 -3.98
N VAL A 192 -8.54 33.35 -3.38
CA VAL A 192 -8.28 31.93 -3.62
C VAL A 192 -9.46 31.31 -4.36
N HIS A 193 -9.15 30.46 -5.32
CA HIS A 193 -10.10 29.58 -6.00
C HIS A 193 -9.57 28.17 -5.96
N LEU A 194 -10.23 27.29 -5.21
CA LEU A 194 -9.96 25.87 -5.10
C LEU A 194 -11.12 25.09 -5.73
N GLU A 195 -10.79 24.17 -6.63
CA GLU A 195 -11.70 23.13 -7.11
C GLU A 195 -11.05 21.78 -6.81
N LEU A 196 -11.65 21.03 -5.89
CA LEU A 196 -11.19 19.72 -5.48
C LEU A 196 -12.29 18.68 -5.71
N PRO A 197 -12.32 18.02 -6.88
CA PRO A 197 -13.33 17.00 -7.20
C PRO A 197 -12.98 15.66 -6.56
N LEU A 198 -12.86 15.63 -5.23
CA LEU A 198 -12.58 14.45 -4.42
C LEU A 198 -13.89 13.79 -4.02
N GLU A 199 -14.02 12.49 -4.34
CA GLU A 199 -15.13 11.65 -3.91
C GLU A 199 -14.62 10.53 -3.01
N ILE A 200 -15.42 10.16 -2.01
CA ILE A 200 -15.19 8.99 -1.17
C ILE A 200 -16.37 8.05 -1.35
N ASN A 201 -16.07 6.86 -1.85
CA ASN A 201 -17.08 5.85 -2.15
C ASN A 201 -16.67 4.49 -1.59
N VAL A 202 -17.66 3.68 -1.18
CA VAL A 202 -17.45 2.27 -0.89
C VAL A 202 -17.54 1.51 -2.20
N LEU A 203 -16.44 0.90 -2.60
CA LEU A 203 -16.28 0.25 -3.90
C LEU A 203 -16.32 -1.27 -3.72
N ALA A 204 -17.03 -1.96 -4.61
CA ALA A 204 -17.01 -3.42 -4.68
C ALA A 204 -15.72 -3.89 -5.34
N CYS A 205 -14.86 -4.52 -4.56
CA CYS A 205 -13.56 -5.04 -4.93
C CYS A 205 -13.48 -6.54 -4.65
N GLN A 206 -12.34 -7.15 -4.87
CA GLN A 206 -12.14 -8.58 -4.64
C GLN A 206 -10.69 -8.93 -4.33
N ASN A 207 -10.47 -9.81 -3.37
CA ASN A 207 -9.21 -10.54 -3.23
C ASN A 207 -9.17 -11.66 -4.26
N VAL A 208 -7.97 -12.02 -4.72
CA VAL A 208 -7.75 -13.13 -5.66
C VAL A 208 -6.99 -14.23 -4.95
N MET A 209 -7.52 -15.46 -4.92
CA MET A 209 -6.97 -16.54 -4.11
C MET A 209 -6.85 -17.86 -4.85
N GLY A 210 -5.72 -18.52 -4.68
CA GLY A 210 -5.46 -19.86 -5.21
C GLY A 210 -4.90 -20.80 -4.17
N PHE A 211 -5.11 -22.08 -4.33
CA PHE A 211 -4.85 -23.12 -3.34
C PHE A 211 -4.05 -24.29 -3.91
N LEU A 212 -3.06 -24.74 -3.16
CA LEU A 212 -2.33 -25.99 -3.37
C LEU A 212 -2.52 -26.88 -2.13
N PRO A 213 -3.11 -28.08 -2.28
CA PRO A 213 -3.29 -28.99 -1.16
C PRO A 213 -1.96 -29.55 -0.67
N GLY A 214 -1.83 -29.68 0.64
CA GLY A 214 -0.75 -30.36 1.31
C GLY A 214 -1.17 -31.71 1.90
N ILE A 215 -0.25 -32.41 2.56
CA ILE A 215 -0.52 -33.68 3.25
C ILE A 215 -1.40 -33.44 4.48
N ASN A 216 -1.04 -32.46 5.32
CA ASN A 216 -1.81 -32.07 6.49
C ASN A 216 -2.74 -30.90 6.13
N GLN A 217 -4.02 -31.19 5.96
CA GLN A 217 -5.00 -30.21 5.54
C GLN A 217 -5.42 -29.22 6.65
N ASN A 218 -5.02 -29.44 7.89
CA ASN A 218 -5.27 -28.53 9.01
C ASN A 218 -4.16 -27.50 9.20
N ARG A 219 -3.13 -27.51 8.37
CA ARG A 219 -1.99 -26.60 8.43
C ARG A 219 -1.84 -25.87 7.12
N THR A 220 -1.88 -24.54 7.16
CA THR A 220 -1.83 -23.71 5.95
C THR A 220 -0.81 -22.60 6.09
N LEU A 221 0.07 -22.49 5.10
CA LEU A 221 0.91 -21.33 4.86
C LEU A 221 0.17 -20.39 3.90
N LEU A 222 -0.06 -19.15 4.31
CA LEU A 222 -0.51 -18.09 3.42
C LEU A 222 0.70 -17.31 2.89
N LEU A 223 0.77 -17.19 1.57
CA LEU A 223 1.67 -16.27 0.85
C LEU A 223 0.82 -15.17 0.25
N CYS A 224 1.07 -13.91 0.59
CA CYS A 224 0.25 -12.81 0.11
C CYS A 224 1.04 -11.55 -0.26
N ALA A 225 0.41 -10.71 -1.07
CA ALA A 225 0.82 -9.37 -1.45
C ALA A 225 -0.41 -8.60 -1.90
N HIS A 226 -0.48 -7.28 -1.71
CA HIS A 226 -1.55 -6.50 -2.30
C HIS A 226 -1.27 -6.20 -3.77
N TYR A 227 -2.34 -6.08 -4.57
CA TYR A 227 -2.23 -5.82 -6.01
C TYR A 227 -2.84 -4.49 -6.44
N ASP A 228 -3.57 -3.81 -5.55
CA ASP A 228 -4.04 -2.46 -5.80
C ASP A 228 -2.89 -1.45 -5.66
N HIS A 229 -3.13 -0.23 -6.14
CA HIS A 229 -2.28 0.93 -5.93
C HIS A 229 -3.14 2.19 -6.06
N LEU A 230 -2.54 3.36 -6.24
CA LEU A 230 -3.19 4.65 -6.04
C LEU A 230 -4.05 5.14 -7.21
N GLY A 231 -3.97 4.49 -8.39
CA GLY A 231 -4.64 4.97 -9.60
C GLY A 231 -3.99 6.21 -10.22
N ASP A 232 -4.18 6.39 -11.49
CA ASP A 232 -3.72 7.60 -12.20
C ASP A 232 -4.58 8.81 -11.81
N ASP A 233 -4.02 10.02 -11.88
CA ASP A 233 -4.77 11.25 -11.66
C ASP A 233 -5.51 11.67 -12.94
N PRO A 234 -6.67 12.36 -12.83
CA PRO A 234 -7.46 12.79 -13.99
C PRO A 234 -6.75 13.82 -14.89
N ASP A 235 -5.70 14.47 -14.39
CA ASP A 235 -4.85 15.40 -15.15
C ASP A 235 -3.78 14.70 -16.00
N GLY A 236 -3.73 13.34 -15.94
CA GLY A 236 -2.83 12.50 -16.72
C GLY A 236 -1.55 12.08 -16.01
N LEU A 237 -1.34 12.49 -14.75
CA LEU A 237 -0.23 11.98 -13.95
C LEU A 237 -0.44 10.49 -13.64
N ARG A 238 0.59 9.69 -13.89
CA ARG A 238 0.53 8.25 -13.73
C ARG A 238 1.20 7.82 -12.43
N PHE A 239 0.57 6.83 -11.78
CA PHE A 239 1.08 6.15 -10.59
C PHE A 239 1.14 4.64 -10.87
N PRO A 240 2.22 4.15 -11.52
CA PRO A 240 2.29 2.77 -11.98
C PRO A 240 2.30 1.72 -10.87
N GLY A 241 2.83 2.05 -9.67
CA GLY A 241 2.92 1.12 -8.55
C GLY A 241 3.79 -0.08 -8.87
N THR A 242 5.00 0.16 -9.36
CA THR A 242 5.92 -0.88 -9.82
C THR A 242 6.61 -1.56 -8.66
N ILE A 243 7.16 -0.75 -7.74
CA ILE A 243 7.76 -1.21 -6.49
C ILE A 243 6.64 -1.56 -5.50
N ASP A 244 5.63 -0.71 -5.44
CA ASP A 244 4.47 -0.77 -4.57
C ASP A 244 3.19 -1.08 -5.36
N ASN A 245 2.71 -2.34 -5.50
CA ASN A 245 3.40 -3.55 -5.04
C ASN A 245 3.39 -4.60 -6.16
N ALA A 246 3.55 -4.17 -7.45
CA ALA A 246 3.69 -5.12 -8.54
C ALA A 246 4.89 -6.06 -8.32
N SER A 247 5.95 -5.57 -7.65
CA SER A 247 7.16 -6.34 -7.34
C SER A 247 6.87 -7.50 -6.38
N GLY A 248 6.17 -7.26 -5.29
CA GLY A 248 5.79 -8.30 -4.31
C GLY A 248 4.82 -9.31 -4.91
N VAL A 249 3.82 -8.83 -5.66
CA VAL A 249 2.88 -9.70 -6.39
C VAL A 249 3.61 -10.65 -7.32
N ALA A 250 4.55 -10.15 -8.13
CA ALA A 250 5.29 -10.96 -9.09
C ALA A 250 6.17 -12.02 -8.39
N VAL A 251 6.78 -11.69 -7.24
CA VAL A 251 7.55 -12.66 -6.46
C VAL A 251 6.64 -13.76 -5.93
N ILE A 252 5.52 -13.41 -5.28
CA ILE A 252 4.57 -14.41 -4.74
C ILE A 252 4.01 -15.30 -5.87
N LEU A 253 3.67 -14.72 -7.02
CA LEU A 253 3.17 -15.44 -8.18
C LEU A 253 4.21 -16.44 -8.72
N GLU A 254 5.49 -16.07 -8.77
CA GLU A 254 6.55 -16.97 -9.24
C GLU A 254 6.83 -18.08 -8.20
N VAL A 255 6.76 -17.79 -6.91
CA VAL A 255 6.82 -18.81 -5.85
C VAL A 255 5.65 -19.79 -5.97
N ALA A 256 4.44 -19.31 -6.22
CA ALA A 256 3.25 -20.14 -6.43
C ALA A 256 3.42 -21.09 -7.65
N ARG A 257 3.89 -20.55 -8.77
CA ARG A 257 4.19 -21.33 -9.99
C ARG A 257 5.25 -22.42 -9.75
N LEU A 258 6.24 -22.12 -8.91
CA LEU A 258 7.28 -23.06 -8.55
C LEU A 258 6.73 -24.17 -7.65
N LEU A 259 5.93 -23.81 -6.64
CA LEU A 259 5.34 -24.76 -5.72
C LEU A 259 4.37 -25.71 -6.40
N ALA A 260 3.59 -25.22 -7.38
CA ALA A 260 2.66 -26.05 -8.16
C ALA A 260 3.33 -27.08 -9.08
N LYS A 261 4.59 -26.88 -9.46
CA LYS A 261 5.36 -27.80 -10.30
C LYS A 261 6.08 -28.92 -9.54
N ARG A 262 5.86 -29.03 -8.22
CA ARG A 262 6.55 -30.03 -7.40
C ARG A 262 6.01 -31.43 -7.68
N GLU A 263 6.90 -32.40 -7.64
CA GLU A 263 6.54 -33.80 -7.79
C GLU A 263 5.85 -34.37 -6.53
N TYR A 264 6.14 -33.79 -5.36
CA TYR A 264 5.61 -34.24 -4.07
C TYR A 264 4.83 -33.12 -3.35
N ALA A 265 3.73 -33.52 -2.72
CA ALA A 265 2.96 -32.58 -1.89
C ALA A 265 3.79 -32.07 -0.70
N LEU A 266 3.53 -30.80 -0.32
CA LEU A 266 4.09 -30.23 0.90
C LEU A 266 3.44 -30.85 2.14
N PRO A 267 4.09 -30.80 3.31
CA PRO A 267 3.45 -31.24 4.56
C PRO A 267 2.26 -30.38 4.96
N PHE A 268 2.09 -29.21 4.38
CA PHE A 268 1.02 -28.23 4.65
C PHE A 268 0.41 -27.70 3.36
N ASN A 269 -0.79 -27.18 3.47
CA ASN A 269 -1.45 -26.46 2.40
C ASN A 269 -0.73 -25.13 2.11
N VAL A 270 -0.72 -24.71 0.85
CA VAL A 270 -0.33 -23.35 0.48
C VAL A 270 -1.53 -22.61 -0.08
N LEU A 271 -1.86 -21.51 0.56
CA LEU A 271 -2.84 -20.54 0.09
C LEU A 271 -2.08 -19.33 -0.43
N VAL A 272 -2.39 -18.91 -1.64
CA VAL A 272 -1.85 -17.70 -2.25
C VAL A 272 -2.97 -16.68 -2.33
N ALA A 273 -2.75 -15.47 -1.82
CA ALA A 273 -3.74 -14.41 -1.87
C ALA A 273 -3.13 -13.09 -2.38
N PHE A 274 -3.74 -12.53 -3.40
CA PHE A 274 -3.50 -11.17 -3.83
C PHE A 274 -4.61 -10.28 -3.29
N LEU A 275 -4.25 -9.37 -2.40
CA LEU A 275 -5.17 -8.59 -1.59
C LEU A 275 -5.48 -7.25 -2.25
N THR A 276 -6.68 -6.72 -2.00
CA THR A 276 -7.14 -5.42 -2.51
C THR A 276 -7.41 -4.45 -1.37
N GLY A 277 -7.30 -3.14 -1.64
CA GLY A 277 -7.63 -2.11 -0.65
C GLY A 277 -6.60 -1.96 0.46
N GLU A 278 -5.38 -2.36 0.22
CA GLU A 278 -4.24 -2.11 1.10
C GLU A 278 -4.05 -0.61 1.24
N GLU A 279 -3.89 0.09 0.14
CA GLU A 279 -3.65 1.53 0.00
C GLU A 279 -4.77 2.40 0.58
N SER A 280 -5.96 1.85 0.69
CA SER A 280 -7.14 2.50 1.27
C SER A 280 -7.36 2.18 2.73
N GLY A 281 -6.48 1.39 3.37
CA GLY A 281 -6.50 1.04 4.79
C GLY A 281 -6.64 -0.44 5.08
N LEU A 282 -5.95 -1.33 4.35
CA LEU A 282 -5.83 -2.77 4.63
C LEU A 282 -7.19 -3.51 4.58
N TRP A 283 -8.11 -3.13 3.71
CA TRP A 283 -9.49 -3.67 3.74
C TRP A 283 -9.54 -5.14 3.35
N GLY A 284 -8.77 -5.52 2.33
CA GLY A 284 -8.71 -6.91 1.85
C GLY A 284 -8.15 -7.87 2.89
N SER A 285 -7.04 -7.50 3.52
CA SER A 285 -6.40 -8.31 4.56
C SER A 285 -7.23 -8.36 5.84
N LYS A 286 -7.84 -7.24 6.27
CA LYS A 286 -8.72 -7.20 7.44
C LYS A 286 -9.93 -8.13 7.28
N GLN A 287 -10.57 -8.10 6.12
CA GLN A 287 -11.69 -9.00 5.84
C GLN A 287 -11.22 -10.44 5.77
N PHE A 288 -10.12 -10.71 5.07
CA PHE A 288 -9.54 -12.03 4.95
C PHE A 288 -9.14 -12.61 6.32
N ALA A 289 -8.40 -11.86 7.14
CA ALA A 289 -7.96 -12.30 8.46
C ALA A 289 -9.12 -12.55 9.44
N SER A 290 -10.26 -11.88 9.22
CA SER A 290 -11.45 -12.08 10.04
C SER A 290 -12.24 -13.33 9.69
N ASN A 291 -12.17 -13.80 8.45
CA ASN A 291 -12.85 -14.99 7.95
C ASN A 291 -12.01 -15.71 6.88
N PRO A 292 -10.88 -16.32 7.25
CA PRO A 292 -10.06 -17.05 6.30
C PRO A 292 -10.79 -18.32 5.82
N PRO A 293 -10.60 -18.74 4.56
CA PRO A 293 -11.30 -19.93 4.01
C PRO A 293 -10.85 -21.24 4.66
N MET A 294 -9.71 -21.22 5.37
CA MET A 294 -9.15 -22.36 6.11
C MET A 294 -8.27 -21.88 7.26
N PRO A 295 -7.99 -22.72 8.27
CA PRO A 295 -7.08 -22.36 9.37
C PRO A 295 -5.68 -21.98 8.87
N LEU A 296 -5.17 -20.82 9.28
CA LEU A 296 -3.84 -20.35 8.96
C LEU A 296 -2.85 -20.71 10.07
N THR A 297 -1.71 -21.31 9.69
CA THR A 297 -0.61 -21.64 10.62
C THR A 297 0.46 -20.55 10.60
N ALA A 298 0.71 -19.98 9.42
CA ALA A 298 1.67 -18.89 9.23
C ALA A 298 1.29 -18.05 8.02
N VAL A 299 1.69 -16.79 8.04
CA VAL A 299 1.49 -15.83 6.95
C VAL A 299 2.81 -15.17 6.58
N VAL A 300 3.09 -15.11 5.29
CA VAL A 300 4.21 -14.34 4.70
C VAL A 300 3.59 -13.33 3.74
N ASN A 301 3.62 -12.06 4.14
CA ASN A 301 3.26 -10.93 3.28
C ASN A 301 4.51 -10.36 2.63
N LEU A 302 4.42 -9.97 1.37
CA LEU A 302 5.52 -9.34 0.65
C LEU A 302 5.07 -8.00 0.08
N ASP A 303 5.80 -6.95 0.46
CA ASP A 303 5.42 -5.58 0.13
C ASP A 303 6.63 -4.70 -0.12
N CYS A 304 6.76 -4.25 -1.36
CA CYS A 304 7.81 -3.35 -1.85
C CYS A 304 9.21 -3.97 -1.94
N LEU A 305 9.64 -4.29 -3.16
CA LEU A 305 11.01 -4.66 -3.50
C LEU A 305 11.48 -3.90 -4.73
N GLY A 306 12.77 -3.54 -4.77
CA GLY A 306 13.38 -2.94 -5.97
C GLY A 306 13.72 -1.45 -5.85
N PHE A 307 13.79 -0.89 -4.64
CA PHE A 307 14.13 0.52 -4.40
C PHE A 307 15.56 0.89 -4.79
N GLU A 308 16.50 0.00 -4.60
CA GLU A 308 17.94 0.23 -4.74
C GLU A 308 18.58 -0.92 -5.54
N THR A 309 19.80 -0.70 -6.00
CA THR A 309 20.55 -1.70 -6.79
C THR A 309 20.84 -3.00 -6.05
N GLU A 310 20.88 -2.94 -4.72
CA GLU A 310 21.14 -4.10 -3.85
C GLU A 310 20.08 -4.21 -2.74
N LEU A 311 19.81 -5.42 -2.29
CA LEU A 311 18.98 -5.67 -1.11
C LEU A 311 19.86 -5.71 0.13
N HIS A 312 20.00 -4.57 0.81
CA HIS A 312 20.79 -4.46 2.02
C HIS A 312 20.02 -4.86 3.27
N ALA A 313 18.75 -4.49 3.35
CA ALA A 313 17.92 -4.79 4.50
C ALA A 313 16.48 -5.10 4.11
N LEU A 314 15.88 -6.08 4.80
CA LEU A 314 14.44 -6.32 4.80
C LEU A 314 13.83 -5.85 6.12
N ARG A 315 12.69 -5.16 6.02
CA ARG A 315 11.81 -4.95 7.17
C ARG A 315 11.12 -6.28 7.48
N ILE A 316 11.01 -6.59 8.77
CA ILE A 316 10.08 -7.62 9.26
C ILE A 316 9.05 -6.89 10.11
N GLY A 317 7.79 -7.21 9.92
CA GLY A 317 6.68 -6.70 10.74
C GLY A 317 6.81 -7.10 12.20
N HIS A 318 5.93 -6.57 13.02
CA HIS A 318 5.98 -6.51 14.47
C HIS A 318 6.45 -7.79 15.18
N GLN A 319 7.33 -7.63 16.17
CA GLN A 319 7.96 -8.68 17.00
C GLN A 319 6.95 -9.57 17.78
N ALA A 320 5.69 -9.15 17.92
CA ALA A 320 4.67 -9.84 18.72
C ALA A 320 3.88 -10.93 17.97
N SER A 321 4.18 -11.20 16.69
CA SER A 321 3.31 -12.04 15.86
C SER A 321 3.62 -13.53 15.81
N GLY A 322 4.56 -14.01 16.63
CA GLY A 322 4.94 -15.40 16.67
C GLY A 322 6.45 -15.53 16.59
N ASP A 323 7.07 -15.63 17.75
CA ASP A 323 8.52 -15.64 17.92
C ASP A 323 9.23 -16.66 17.02
N TRP A 324 8.65 -17.86 16.88
CA TRP A 324 9.24 -18.93 16.07
C TRP A 324 9.33 -18.57 14.57
N LEU A 325 8.32 -17.93 13.98
CA LEU A 325 8.32 -17.58 12.57
C LEU A 325 9.26 -16.40 12.29
N THR A 326 9.25 -15.42 13.17
CA THR A 326 10.14 -14.25 13.08
C THR A 326 11.60 -14.63 13.28
N GLU A 327 11.91 -15.54 14.19
CA GLU A 327 13.25 -16.09 14.40
C GLU A 327 13.72 -16.87 13.16
N LEU A 328 12.87 -17.75 12.63
CA LEU A 328 13.15 -18.51 11.42
C LEU A 328 13.42 -17.59 10.24
N ALA A 329 12.56 -16.62 9.99
CA ALA A 329 12.70 -15.67 8.91
C ALA A 329 13.97 -14.81 9.05
N SER A 330 14.27 -14.34 10.27
CA SER A 330 15.48 -13.57 10.56
C SER A 330 16.74 -14.39 10.26
N SER A 331 16.73 -15.68 10.62
CA SER A 331 17.84 -16.59 10.31
C SER A 331 18.02 -16.76 8.79
N VAL A 332 16.93 -17.00 8.06
CA VAL A 332 16.98 -17.15 6.60
C VAL A 332 17.49 -15.87 5.93
N ILE A 333 16.95 -14.70 6.29
CA ILE A 333 17.34 -13.40 5.72
C ILE A 333 18.84 -13.15 5.93
N LYS A 334 19.32 -13.35 7.16
CA LYS A 334 20.76 -13.18 7.50
C LYS A 334 21.67 -14.13 6.72
N ASN A 335 21.23 -15.37 6.49
CA ASN A 335 22.00 -16.34 5.68
C ASN A 335 22.15 -15.88 4.22
N HIS A 336 21.28 -15.02 3.72
CA HIS A 336 21.41 -14.36 2.42
C HIS A 336 22.27 -13.10 2.47
N GLY A 337 22.90 -12.76 3.61
CA GLY A 337 23.69 -11.54 3.78
C GLY A 337 22.84 -10.26 3.72
N VAL A 338 21.61 -10.34 4.21
CA VAL A 338 20.67 -9.22 4.28
C VAL A 338 20.39 -8.88 5.73
N ASP A 339 20.40 -7.61 6.07
CA ASP A 339 20.06 -7.14 7.41
C ASP A 339 18.55 -7.24 7.68
N VAL A 340 18.22 -7.44 8.96
CA VAL A 340 16.83 -7.41 9.42
C VAL A 340 16.56 -6.09 10.12
N ARG A 341 15.49 -5.41 9.72
CA ARG A 341 15.01 -4.19 10.34
C ARG A 341 13.59 -4.40 10.88
N TRP A 342 13.44 -4.29 12.18
CA TRP A 342 12.13 -4.37 12.81
C TRP A 342 11.38 -3.05 12.61
N LEU A 343 10.17 -3.12 12.06
CA LEU A 343 9.29 -1.97 11.92
C LEU A 343 7.90 -2.37 12.43
N ALA A 344 7.27 -1.46 13.19
CA ALA A 344 5.82 -1.52 13.39
C ALA A 344 5.18 -1.35 12.01
N GLY A 345 4.41 -2.35 11.57
CA GLY A 345 3.97 -2.44 10.19
C GLY A 345 2.98 -1.35 9.78
N GLY A 346 2.92 -1.13 8.50
CA GLY A 346 1.90 -0.35 7.79
C GLY A 346 1.49 -1.11 6.54
N ASP A 347 1.58 -2.46 6.56
CA ASP A 347 1.23 -3.34 5.45
C ASP A 347 0.18 -4.39 5.88
N ASP A 348 -0.26 -5.23 4.95
CA ASP A 348 -1.30 -6.25 5.16
C ASP A 348 -1.00 -7.23 6.31
N SER A 349 0.27 -7.42 6.71
CA SER A 349 0.65 -8.27 7.83
C SER A 349 -0.02 -7.87 9.14
N VAL A 350 -0.29 -6.57 9.33
CA VAL A 350 -0.94 -6.02 10.53
C VAL A 350 -2.29 -6.68 10.81
N ALA A 351 -3.09 -6.93 9.77
CA ALA A 351 -4.42 -7.52 9.93
C ALA A 351 -4.36 -8.93 10.52
N PHE A 352 -3.39 -9.73 10.11
CA PHE A 352 -3.19 -11.09 10.60
C PHE A 352 -2.57 -11.13 12.00
N ILE A 353 -1.61 -10.23 12.26
CA ILE A 353 -0.99 -10.05 13.59
C ILE A 353 -2.05 -9.71 14.64
N GLN A 354 -2.97 -8.80 14.32
CA GLN A 354 -4.08 -8.43 15.21
C GLN A 354 -5.03 -9.59 15.52
N LYS A 355 -5.04 -10.65 14.70
CA LYS A 355 -5.79 -11.89 14.94
C LYS A 355 -4.97 -12.96 15.66
N GLY A 356 -3.73 -12.66 16.05
CA GLY A 356 -2.84 -13.62 16.72
C GLY A 356 -2.30 -14.72 15.80
N ILE A 357 -2.35 -14.52 14.49
CA ILE A 357 -1.81 -15.46 13.50
C ILE A 357 -0.31 -15.18 13.34
N PRO A 358 0.57 -16.19 13.46
CA PRO A 358 1.99 -16.02 13.21
C PRO A 358 2.24 -15.43 11.81
N THR A 359 2.80 -14.23 11.74
CA THR A 359 2.86 -13.45 10.49
C THR A 359 4.17 -12.68 10.38
N ILE A 360 4.74 -12.66 9.19
CA ILE A 360 5.82 -11.75 8.82
C ILE A 360 5.43 -10.93 7.60
N GLY A 361 5.68 -9.62 7.67
CA GLY A 361 5.64 -8.71 6.53
C GLY A 361 7.06 -8.43 6.06
N LEU A 362 7.39 -8.88 4.85
CA LEU A 362 8.69 -8.66 4.24
C LEU A 362 8.61 -7.49 3.27
N GLY A 363 9.55 -6.55 3.37
CA GLY A 363 9.67 -5.45 2.41
C GLY A 363 11.07 -4.87 2.45
N GLN A 364 11.55 -4.37 1.32
CA GLN A 364 12.86 -3.73 1.28
C GLN A 364 12.84 -2.47 2.13
N LYS A 365 13.83 -2.32 3.00
CA LYS A 365 14.10 -1.07 3.72
C LYS A 365 15.20 -0.31 2.97
N PRO A 366 14.87 0.80 2.28
CA PRO A 366 15.88 1.62 1.63
C PRO A 366 16.92 2.14 2.63
N THR A 367 18.18 2.21 2.21
CA THR A 367 19.28 2.75 3.01
C THR A 367 19.36 4.28 2.92
N LEU A 368 18.89 4.84 1.80
CA LEU A 368 18.84 6.26 1.53
C LEU A 368 17.40 6.75 1.53
N PRO A 369 17.05 7.80 2.29
CA PRO A 369 15.70 8.35 2.33
C PRO A 369 15.16 8.77 0.96
N GLU A 370 16.03 9.30 0.10
CA GLU A 370 15.73 9.75 -1.26
C GLU A 370 15.40 8.59 -2.22
N SER A 371 15.76 7.35 -1.89
CA SER A 371 15.41 6.18 -2.71
C SER A 371 13.92 5.84 -2.65
N THR A 372 13.18 6.40 -1.70
CA THR A 372 11.76 6.10 -1.54
C THR A 372 10.94 6.86 -2.57
N SER A 373 10.49 6.15 -3.60
CA SER A 373 9.71 6.71 -4.71
C SER A 373 8.23 6.31 -4.71
N ILE A 374 7.82 5.43 -3.78
CA ILE A 374 6.43 4.96 -3.69
C ILE A 374 5.46 6.13 -3.47
N HIS A 375 4.22 5.96 -3.89
CA HIS A 375 3.17 6.96 -3.83
C HIS A 375 3.44 8.23 -4.64
N THR A 376 4.41 8.17 -5.55
CA THR A 376 4.73 9.22 -6.51
C THR A 376 4.78 8.68 -7.94
N VAL A 377 4.87 9.58 -8.91
CA VAL A 377 5.03 9.23 -10.34
C VAL A 377 6.35 8.47 -10.63
N ASN A 378 7.29 8.52 -9.69
CA ASN A 378 8.60 7.86 -9.83
C ASN A 378 8.58 6.37 -9.45
N ASP A 379 7.47 5.86 -8.90
CA ASP A 379 7.28 4.41 -8.73
C ASP A 379 6.93 3.76 -10.07
N SER A 380 7.92 3.69 -10.94
CA SER A 380 7.80 3.30 -12.35
C SER A 380 8.80 2.21 -12.73
N PRO A 381 8.58 1.48 -13.85
CA PRO A 381 9.52 0.46 -14.34
C PRO A 381 10.93 0.99 -14.59
N ASP A 382 11.09 2.28 -14.91
CA ASP A 382 12.39 2.89 -15.19
C ASP A 382 13.26 3.01 -13.93
N ASN A 383 12.64 3.06 -12.76
CA ASN A 383 13.30 3.16 -11.45
C ASN A 383 13.39 1.81 -10.70
N LEU A 384 12.98 0.72 -11.35
CA LEU A 384 12.98 -0.60 -10.73
C LEU A 384 14.35 -1.28 -10.83
N HIS A 385 14.82 -1.79 -9.70
CA HIS A 385 16.03 -2.62 -9.66
C HIS A 385 15.69 -4.11 -9.48
N LEU A 386 16.18 -4.97 -10.38
CA LEU A 386 15.82 -6.40 -10.40
C LEU A 386 16.55 -7.25 -9.35
N LYS A 387 17.79 -6.92 -9.00
CA LYS A 387 18.57 -7.72 -8.04
C LYS A 387 17.89 -7.90 -6.68
N PRO A 388 17.32 -6.84 -6.04
CA PRO A 388 16.55 -7.01 -4.80
C PRO A 388 15.37 -7.95 -4.94
N ILE A 389 14.67 -7.91 -6.08
CA ILE A 389 13.55 -8.80 -6.37
C ILE A 389 14.04 -10.25 -6.47
N GLU A 390 15.17 -10.47 -7.15
CA GLU A 390 15.80 -11.79 -7.25
C GLU A 390 16.19 -12.34 -5.90
N LYS A 391 16.77 -11.50 -5.07
CA LYS A 391 17.22 -11.89 -3.73
C LYS A 391 16.03 -12.12 -2.80
N GLY A 392 14.99 -11.28 -2.87
CA GLY A 392 13.74 -11.45 -2.14
C GLY A 392 13.03 -12.76 -2.50
N TYR A 393 12.95 -13.10 -3.79
CA TYR A 393 12.44 -14.38 -4.25
C TYR A 393 13.20 -15.57 -3.65
N ALA A 394 14.54 -15.53 -3.67
CA ALA A 394 15.37 -16.58 -3.09
C ALA A 394 15.14 -16.74 -1.59
N ILE A 395 15.02 -15.63 -0.86
CA ILE A 395 14.71 -15.61 0.57
C ILE A 395 13.34 -16.26 0.86
N VAL A 396 12.30 -15.90 0.09
CA VAL A 396 10.96 -16.50 0.27
C VAL A 396 10.99 -18.00 -0.03
N CYS A 397 11.68 -18.43 -1.10
CA CYS A 397 11.85 -19.85 -1.40
C CYS A 397 12.55 -20.62 -0.28
N ASP A 398 13.65 -20.08 0.26
CA ASP A 398 14.38 -20.72 1.37
C ASP A 398 13.54 -20.72 2.66
N LEU A 399 12.75 -19.68 2.91
CA LEU A 399 11.83 -19.65 4.04
C LEU A 399 10.79 -20.76 3.93
N VAL A 400 10.14 -20.91 2.76
CA VAL A 400 9.20 -22.03 2.52
C VAL A 400 9.87 -23.39 2.71
N ASN A 401 11.12 -23.55 2.26
CA ASN A 401 11.87 -24.80 2.49
C ASN A 401 12.10 -25.09 3.97
N LYS A 402 12.46 -24.06 4.74
CA LYS A 402 12.66 -24.22 6.20
C LYS A 402 11.36 -24.54 6.94
N LEU A 403 10.24 -24.02 6.44
CA LEU A 403 8.92 -24.32 7.01
C LEU A 403 8.51 -25.78 6.79
N VAL A 404 9.01 -26.46 5.75
CA VAL A 404 8.76 -27.90 5.51
C VAL A 404 9.22 -28.74 6.70
N ASP A 405 10.33 -28.39 7.31
CA ASP A 405 10.89 -29.11 8.45
C ASP A 405 10.41 -28.55 9.82
N SER A 406 9.58 -27.53 9.81
CA SER A 406 9.12 -26.85 11.03
C SER A 406 8.10 -27.70 11.80
N PRO A 407 8.28 -27.92 13.12
CA PRO A 407 7.33 -28.69 13.93
C PRO A 407 5.93 -28.07 14.00
N HIS A 408 5.79 -26.79 13.67
CA HIS A 408 4.50 -26.09 13.67
C HIS A 408 3.57 -26.53 12.54
N PHE A 409 4.11 -27.21 11.51
CA PHE A 409 3.34 -27.74 10.38
C PHE A 409 3.13 -29.26 10.46
N TRP A 410 3.66 -29.94 11.50
CA TRP A 410 3.48 -31.36 11.73
C TRP A 410 2.66 -31.60 12.98
N ASP A 411 1.72 -32.54 12.95
CA ASP A 411 1.07 -33.05 14.15
C ASP A 411 2.07 -33.92 14.94
N GLN A 412 2.03 -33.84 16.28
CA GLN A 412 2.97 -34.60 17.12
C GLN A 412 2.83 -36.11 16.92
N GLU A 413 1.68 -36.58 16.42
CA GLU A 413 1.41 -38.02 16.17
C GLU A 413 2.03 -38.52 14.86
N ASN A 414 2.39 -37.67 13.89
CA ASN A 414 2.89 -38.03 12.56
C ASN A 414 4.44 -37.96 12.44
N LYS A 415 5.19 -37.86 13.53
CA LYS A 415 6.65 -37.82 13.49
C LYS A 415 7.33 -39.17 13.23
N ASN A 416 6.55 -40.25 13.08
CA ASN A 416 7.05 -41.64 12.95
C ASN A 416 6.66 -42.31 11.62
N ILE A 417 6.47 -41.58 10.53
CA ILE A 417 6.32 -42.18 9.19
C ILE A 417 7.52 -41.84 8.30
#